data_9b6e71f0c16fa258b43f281c69b89a56
#
_entry.id   9b6e71f0c16fa258b43f281c69b89a56
#
_cell.length_a   1.000
_cell.length_b   1.000
_cell.length_c   1.000
_cell.angle_alpha   90.00
_cell.angle_beta   90.00
_cell.angle_gamma   90.00
#
_symmetry.space_group_name_H-M   'P 1'
#
loop_
_entity.id
_entity.type
_entity.pdbx_description
1 polymer ?
#
loop_
_entity_poly.entity_id
_entity_poly.type
_entity_poly.pdbx_seq_one_letter_code
_entity_poly.pdbx_strand_id
1 'polypeptide(L)'
;MRVFYTQEIKDEAQVGAARRGVHRFASRLGFKDERLSELDIVVQEIGTNAARYATSGGCLHWGETVDAQPGIELFYVDKGPGIYDLDRALRDGVSSGGSLGTGFGAMRRLLDEFDAYSVVKGTTRRLTTARRSTYGTALLGRKWVADGVREEDAPRRLSHRLGVWSRPRPGEELRPRFH
;
A
#
# COMPACT_ATOMS: atom_id res chain seq x y z
N MET A 1 -9.91 -10.07 17.92
CA MET A 1 -8.89 -9.00 17.99
C MET A 1 -7.91 -9.26 16.86
N ARG A 2 -7.76 -8.32 15.94
CA ARG A 2 -6.83 -8.44 14.82
C ARG A 2 -5.40 -8.19 15.30
N VAL A 3 -4.50 -9.08 14.99
CA VAL A 3 -3.07 -8.90 15.29
C VAL A 3 -2.38 -8.43 14.02
N PHE A 4 -1.79 -7.23 14.05
CA PHE A 4 -0.90 -6.74 13.02
C PHE A 4 0.54 -6.74 13.52
N TYR A 5 1.42 -7.21 12.68
CA TYR A 5 2.85 -7.01 12.83
C TYR A 5 3.24 -5.69 12.18
N THR A 6 4.30 -5.06 12.67
CA THR A 6 4.74 -3.75 12.20
C THR A 6 6.25 -3.74 12.04
N GLN A 7 6.73 -3.16 10.93
CA GLN A 7 8.14 -2.90 10.70
C GLN A 7 8.31 -1.47 10.18
N GLU A 8 9.11 -0.69 10.89
CA GLU A 8 9.59 0.59 10.39
C GLU A 8 10.65 0.35 9.32
N ILE A 9 10.60 1.11 8.23
CA ILE A 9 11.52 0.96 7.09
C ILE A 9 12.15 2.32 6.79
N LYS A 10 13.46 2.43 7.09
CA LYS A 10 14.28 3.63 6.82
C LYS A 10 15.47 3.30 5.93
N ASP A 11 15.88 2.04 5.89
CA ASP A 11 17.06 1.56 5.18
C ASP A 11 16.87 0.13 4.65
N GLU A 12 17.84 -0.34 3.86
CA GLU A 12 17.80 -1.68 3.24
C GLU A 12 17.81 -2.82 4.25
N ALA A 13 18.45 -2.66 5.41
CA ALA A 13 18.48 -3.70 6.44
C ALA A 13 17.07 -3.95 6.97
N GLN A 14 16.29 -2.88 7.14
CA GLN A 14 14.90 -2.94 7.59
C GLN A 14 13.96 -3.46 6.50
N VAL A 15 14.25 -3.21 5.21
CA VAL A 15 13.55 -3.86 4.09
C VAL A 15 13.73 -5.38 4.18
N GLY A 16 14.96 -5.86 4.37
CA GLY A 16 15.25 -7.27 4.56
C GLY A 16 14.54 -7.88 5.77
N ALA A 17 14.44 -7.13 6.87
CA ALA A 17 13.70 -7.56 8.07
C ALA A 17 12.20 -7.68 7.80
N ALA A 18 11.60 -6.69 7.15
CA ALA A 18 10.19 -6.70 6.75
C ALA A 18 9.87 -7.90 5.86
N ARG A 19 10.70 -8.12 4.81
CA ARG A 19 10.54 -9.25 3.90
C ARG A 19 10.57 -10.59 4.63
N ARG A 20 11.57 -10.84 5.48
CA ARG A 20 11.62 -12.05 6.30
C ARG A 20 10.43 -12.21 7.25
N GLY A 21 9.93 -11.09 7.79
CA GLY A 21 8.75 -11.06 8.66
C GLY A 21 7.48 -11.48 7.92
N VAL A 22 7.20 -10.86 6.78
CA VAL A 22 6.06 -11.16 5.92
C VAL A 22 6.15 -12.59 5.38
N HIS A 23 7.31 -13.01 4.88
CA HIS A 23 7.55 -14.37 4.37
C HIS A 23 7.21 -15.45 5.42
N ARG A 24 7.75 -15.31 6.63
CA ARG A 24 7.46 -16.27 7.72
C ARG A 24 5.99 -16.28 8.12
N PHE A 25 5.36 -15.11 8.12
CA PHE A 25 3.94 -14.99 8.44
C PHE A 25 3.07 -15.65 7.36
N ALA A 26 3.32 -15.34 6.10
CA ALA A 26 2.62 -15.93 4.95
C ALA A 26 2.82 -17.45 4.87
N SER A 27 4.04 -17.94 5.09
CA SER A 27 4.31 -19.40 5.15
C SER A 27 3.43 -20.10 6.19
N ARG A 28 3.25 -19.49 7.37
CA ARG A 28 2.36 -20.03 8.43
C ARG A 28 0.89 -20.02 8.05
N LEU A 29 0.46 -19.06 7.22
CA LEU A 29 -0.89 -19.01 6.67
C LEU A 29 -1.13 -20.05 5.54
N GLY A 30 -0.06 -20.75 5.08
CA GLY A 30 -0.15 -21.76 4.04
C GLY A 30 0.22 -21.30 2.63
N PHE A 31 0.75 -20.08 2.48
CA PHE A 31 1.32 -19.64 1.21
C PHE A 31 2.51 -20.51 0.82
N LYS A 32 2.66 -20.83 -0.47
CA LYS A 32 3.72 -21.69 -1.01
C LYS A 32 4.35 -21.07 -2.25
N ASP A 33 5.60 -21.46 -2.48
CA ASP A 33 6.36 -21.28 -3.72
C ASP A 33 6.18 -19.91 -4.40
N GLU A 34 5.49 -19.90 -5.52
CA GLU A 34 5.29 -18.72 -6.37
C GLU A 34 4.64 -17.56 -5.61
N ARG A 35 3.58 -17.84 -4.83
CA ARG A 35 2.87 -16.82 -4.06
C ARG A 35 3.70 -16.21 -2.94
N LEU A 36 4.61 -16.98 -2.32
CA LEU A 36 5.59 -16.43 -1.37
C LEU A 36 6.60 -15.53 -2.08
N SER A 37 7.09 -15.96 -3.24
CA SER A 37 8.03 -15.18 -4.05
C SER A 37 7.39 -13.87 -4.52
N GLU A 38 6.12 -13.88 -4.91
CA GLU A 38 5.36 -12.67 -5.26
C GLU A 38 5.24 -11.69 -4.09
N LEU A 39 4.96 -12.18 -2.87
CA LEU A 39 4.94 -11.36 -1.66
C LEU A 39 6.32 -10.78 -1.34
N ASP A 40 7.39 -11.55 -1.51
CA ASP A 40 8.76 -11.08 -1.32
C ASP A 40 9.10 -9.93 -2.27
N ILE A 41 8.68 -10.01 -3.54
CA ILE A 41 8.84 -8.93 -4.52
C ILE A 41 8.02 -7.70 -4.10
N VAL A 42 6.76 -7.87 -3.71
CA VAL A 42 5.89 -6.76 -3.27
C VAL A 42 6.51 -6.03 -2.08
N VAL A 43 6.98 -6.75 -1.07
CA VAL A 43 7.60 -6.14 0.11
C VAL A 43 8.93 -5.46 -0.23
N GLN A 44 9.71 -6.05 -1.15
CA GLN A 44 10.94 -5.44 -1.65
C GLN A 44 10.65 -4.10 -2.35
N GLU A 45 9.63 -4.03 -3.21
CA GLU A 45 9.24 -2.80 -3.91
C GLU A 45 8.72 -1.72 -2.94
N ILE A 46 7.85 -2.09 -1.99
CA ILE A 46 7.40 -1.18 -0.92
C ILE A 46 8.61 -0.63 -0.16
N GLY A 47 9.50 -1.52 0.27
CA GLY A 47 10.65 -1.16 1.07
C GLY A 47 11.66 -0.29 0.33
N THR A 48 11.93 -0.60 -0.94
CA THR A 48 12.82 0.20 -1.79
C THR A 48 12.25 1.62 -2.00
N ASN A 49 10.94 1.73 -2.22
CA ASN A 49 10.27 3.01 -2.34
C ASN A 49 10.34 3.80 -1.02
N ALA A 50 10.13 3.14 0.12
CA ALA A 50 10.27 3.74 1.44
C ALA A 50 11.68 4.30 1.67
N ALA A 51 12.71 3.50 1.43
CA ALA A 51 14.11 3.89 1.64
C ALA A 51 14.56 5.02 0.71
N ARG A 52 14.04 5.08 -0.54
CA ARG A 52 14.43 6.09 -1.53
C ARG A 52 13.67 7.39 -1.41
N TYR A 53 12.38 7.35 -1.11
CA TYR A 53 11.49 8.49 -1.29
C TYR A 53 10.83 8.99 -0.01
N ALA A 54 10.72 8.15 1.04
CA ALA A 54 10.13 8.59 2.29
C ALA A 54 11.17 9.35 3.13
N THR A 55 10.96 10.64 3.30
CA THR A 55 11.90 11.56 4.00
C THR A 55 12.22 11.12 5.44
N SER A 56 11.30 10.42 6.09
CA SER A 56 11.44 9.93 7.47
C SER A 56 11.27 8.41 7.57
N GLY A 57 11.39 7.71 6.43
CA GLY A 57 11.03 6.30 6.34
C GLY A 57 9.52 6.09 6.30
N GLY A 58 9.11 4.83 6.32
CA GLY A 58 7.71 4.43 6.33
C GLY A 58 7.46 3.28 7.31
N CYS A 59 6.21 2.91 7.48
CA CYS A 59 5.78 1.80 8.30
C CYS A 59 5.01 0.78 7.46
N LEU A 60 5.47 -0.46 7.44
CA LEU A 60 4.75 -1.59 6.89
C LEU A 60 4.07 -2.37 8.02
N HIS A 61 2.77 -2.57 7.88
CA HIS A 61 1.96 -3.42 8.74
C HIS A 61 1.46 -4.62 7.95
N TRP A 62 1.39 -5.78 8.58
CA TRP A 62 0.80 -6.97 7.94
C TRP A 62 0.05 -7.83 8.94
N GLY A 63 -0.96 -8.51 8.47
CA GLY A 63 -1.79 -9.39 9.27
C GLY A 63 -2.65 -10.29 8.38
N GLU A 64 -3.38 -11.20 9.02
CA GLU A 64 -4.34 -12.06 8.33
C GLU A 64 -5.55 -11.24 7.87
N THR A 65 -6.08 -11.54 6.68
CA THR A 65 -7.34 -10.97 6.18
C THR A 65 -8.51 -11.39 7.08
N VAL A 66 -9.58 -10.58 7.13
CA VAL A 66 -10.82 -10.93 7.88
C VAL A 66 -11.90 -11.49 6.96
N ASP A 67 -11.62 -11.61 5.69
CA ASP A 67 -12.56 -12.12 4.70
C ASP A 67 -12.67 -13.64 4.81
N ALA A 68 -13.70 -14.22 4.19
CA ALA A 68 -13.93 -15.67 4.22
C ALA A 68 -12.78 -16.45 3.57
N GLN A 69 -12.00 -15.81 2.70
CA GLN A 69 -10.84 -16.39 2.04
C GLN A 69 -9.57 -16.09 2.86
N PRO A 70 -8.82 -17.14 3.25
CA PRO A 70 -7.54 -16.94 3.95
C PRO A 70 -6.54 -16.17 3.11
N GLY A 71 -5.90 -15.17 3.71
CA GLY A 71 -4.94 -14.33 3.02
C GLY A 71 -4.16 -13.41 3.95
N ILE A 72 -3.25 -12.66 3.35
CA ILE A 72 -2.48 -11.62 4.03
C ILE A 72 -2.92 -10.24 3.56
N GLU A 73 -3.06 -9.31 4.50
CA GLU A 73 -3.24 -7.89 4.25
C GLU A 73 -1.94 -7.16 4.57
N LEU A 74 -1.49 -6.33 3.65
CA LEU A 74 -0.34 -5.44 3.78
C LEU A 74 -0.84 -4.00 3.78
N PHE A 75 -0.41 -3.21 4.77
CA PHE A 75 -0.71 -1.79 4.83
C PHE A 75 0.58 -1.01 5.05
N TYR A 76 0.91 -0.11 4.13
CA TYR A 76 2.09 0.75 4.22
C TYR A 76 1.69 2.21 4.27
N VAL A 77 2.39 2.98 5.09
CA VAL A 77 2.25 4.44 5.16
C VAL A 77 3.61 5.13 5.30
N ASP A 78 3.76 6.27 4.65
CA ASP A 78 4.90 7.16 4.83
C ASP A 78 4.49 8.65 4.89
N LYS A 79 5.48 9.48 5.23
CA LYS A 79 5.40 10.94 5.19
C LYS A 79 6.38 11.51 4.16
N GLY A 80 6.55 10.81 3.05
CA GLY A 80 7.35 11.27 1.92
C GLY A 80 6.70 12.45 1.17
N PRO A 81 7.31 12.90 0.08
CA PRO A 81 6.82 14.05 -0.69
C PRO A 81 5.45 13.79 -1.36
N GLY A 82 4.99 12.55 -1.36
CA GLY A 82 3.84 12.10 -2.13
C GLY A 82 4.18 11.86 -3.61
N ILE A 83 3.23 11.31 -4.34
CA ILE A 83 3.35 10.98 -5.76
C ILE A 83 2.45 11.92 -6.54
N TYR A 84 3.04 12.76 -7.40
CA TYR A 84 2.33 13.80 -8.15
C TYR A 84 1.30 13.22 -9.11
N ASP A 85 1.67 12.18 -9.84
CA ASP A 85 0.81 11.50 -10.81
C ASP A 85 0.74 10.02 -10.45
N LEU A 86 -0.16 9.68 -9.52
CA LEU A 86 -0.34 8.33 -9.04
C LEU A 86 -0.87 7.41 -10.15
N ASP A 87 -1.77 7.93 -10.99
CA ASP A 87 -2.36 7.15 -12.09
C ASP A 87 -1.28 6.76 -13.12
N ARG A 88 -0.31 7.64 -13.35
CA ARG A 88 0.84 7.33 -14.19
C ARG A 88 1.78 6.33 -13.51
N ALA A 89 2.03 6.48 -12.21
CA ALA A 89 2.89 5.56 -11.47
C ALA A 89 2.31 4.13 -11.37
N LEU A 90 0.99 3.99 -11.43
CA LEU A 90 0.28 2.72 -11.44
C LEU A 90 0.30 2.01 -12.80
N ARG A 91 0.68 2.71 -13.88
CA ARG A 91 0.88 2.13 -15.20
C ARG A 91 2.27 1.51 -15.29
N ASP A 92 2.36 0.38 -16.01
CA ASP A 92 3.64 -0.33 -16.18
C ASP A 92 4.69 0.52 -16.90
N GLY A 93 5.95 0.35 -16.50
CA GLY A 93 7.10 0.92 -17.17
C GLY A 93 7.39 2.40 -16.91
N VAL A 94 6.63 3.06 -16.01
CA VAL A 94 6.87 4.46 -15.68
C VAL A 94 7.66 4.59 -14.37
N SER A 95 8.90 5.08 -14.47
CA SER A 95 9.74 5.48 -13.34
C SER A 95 10.05 6.97 -13.40
N SER A 96 9.88 7.65 -12.27
CA SER A 96 10.27 9.04 -12.13
C SER A 96 11.72 9.26 -11.64
N GLY A 97 12.49 8.19 -11.42
CA GLY A 97 13.78 8.31 -10.74
C GLY A 97 14.84 7.27 -11.11
N GLY A 98 14.98 6.89 -12.39
CA GLY A 98 16.10 6.05 -12.83
C GLY A 98 16.03 4.57 -12.43
N SER A 99 14.99 4.12 -11.74
CA SER A 99 14.64 2.71 -11.59
C SER A 99 13.70 2.31 -12.74
N LEU A 100 13.67 1.04 -13.10
CA LEU A 100 12.90 0.49 -14.23
C LEU A 100 11.38 0.72 -14.20
N GLY A 101 10.85 1.57 -13.31
CA GLY A 101 9.44 1.95 -13.26
C GLY A 101 8.45 0.82 -13.01
N THR A 102 8.93 -0.26 -12.44
CA THR A 102 8.15 -1.50 -12.31
C THR A 102 7.41 -1.61 -10.99
N GLY A 103 7.79 -0.81 -9.96
CA GLY A 103 7.39 -1.02 -8.58
C GLY A 103 5.88 -1.05 -8.34
N PHE A 104 5.16 0.02 -8.67
CA PHE A 104 3.71 0.09 -8.46
C PHE A 104 2.94 -0.83 -9.40
N GLY A 105 3.36 -0.92 -10.67
CA GLY A 105 2.80 -1.83 -11.64
C GLY A 105 3.01 -3.29 -11.24
N ALA A 106 4.20 -3.63 -10.72
CA ALA A 106 4.49 -4.96 -10.19
C ALA A 106 3.58 -5.29 -8.99
N MET A 107 3.47 -4.39 -7.99
CA MET A 107 2.57 -4.59 -6.85
C MET A 107 1.13 -4.84 -7.29
N ARG A 108 0.63 -4.06 -8.25
CA ARG A 108 -0.72 -4.21 -8.79
C ARG A 108 -0.96 -5.56 -9.50
N ARG A 109 0.07 -6.11 -10.16
CA ARG A 109 -0.03 -7.43 -10.83
C ARG A 109 0.07 -8.59 -9.85
N LEU A 110 0.95 -8.46 -8.86
CA LEU A 110 1.30 -9.55 -7.94
C LEU A 110 0.34 -9.68 -6.77
N LEU A 111 -0.42 -8.63 -6.44
CA LEU A 111 -1.46 -8.66 -5.41
C LEU A 111 -2.83 -8.94 -6.03
N ASP A 112 -3.67 -9.67 -5.32
CA ASP A 112 -5.04 -9.96 -5.75
C ASP A 112 -5.93 -8.72 -5.60
N GLU A 113 -5.67 -7.89 -4.54
CA GLU A 113 -6.26 -6.56 -4.38
C GLU A 113 -5.15 -5.54 -4.07
N PHE A 114 -5.21 -4.39 -4.72
CA PHE A 114 -4.26 -3.32 -4.50
C PHE A 114 -4.93 -1.96 -4.62
N ASP A 115 -4.70 -1.10 -3.62
CA ASP A 115 -5.11 0.30 -3.64
C ASP A 115 -3.97 1.19 -3.16
N ALA A 116 -3.90 2.40 -3.71
CA ALA A 116 -2.87 3.38 -3.39
C ALA A 116 -3.48 4.77 -3.25
N TYR A 117 -3.05 5.49 -2.25
CA TYR A 117 -3.42 6.87 -2.01
C TYR A 117 -2.17 7.71 -1.77
N SER A 118 -2.09 8.88 -2.38
CA SER A 118 -0.95 9.78 -2.19
C SER A 118 -1.36 11.24 -2.19
N VAL A 119 -0.79 12.01 -1.26
CA VAL A 119 -0.94 13.46 -1.15
C VAL A 119 0.41 14.11 -1.30
N VAL A 120 0.54 14.97 -2.30
CA VAL A 120 1.79 15.69 -2.59
C VAL A 120 1.97 16.85 -1.63
N LYS A 121 3.19 16.98 -1.09
CA LYS A 121 3.58 18.10 -0.23
C LYS A 121 3.36 19.44 -0.96
N GLY A 122 2.60 20.34 -0.36
CA GLY A 122 2.35 21.68 -0.90
C GLY A 122 1.10 21.82 -1.79
N THR A 123 0.41 20.73 -2.13
CA THR A 123 -0.85 20.81 -2.89
C THR A 123 -2.08 21.11 -2.03
N THR A 124 -1.93 21.07 -0.72
CA THR A 124 -3.03 21.39 0.21
C THR A 124 -3.19 22.91 0.27
N ARG A 125 -4.04 23.43 -0.62
CA ARG A 125 -4.51 24.81 -0.58
C ARG A 125 -5.37 24.95 0.67
N ARG A 126 -4.82 25.63 1.71
CA ARG A 126 -5.51 26.21 2.88
C ARG A 126 -6.88 25.60 3.24
N LEU A 127 -6.88 24.53 4.00
CA LEU A 127 -8.00 24.26 4.91
C LEU A 127 -7.60 24.84 6.27
N THR A 128 -8.32 25.86 6.68
CA THR A 128 -7.96 26.89 7.64
C THR A 128 -7.88 26.48 9.11
N THR A 129 -7.86 25.19 9.46
CA THR A 129 -7.79 24.77 10.87
C THR A 129 -6.94 23.52 11.17
N ALA A 130 -6.43 22.80 10.17
CA ALA A 130 -5.54 21.67 10.43
C ALA A 130 -4.10 22.15 10.60
N ARG A 131 -3.60 22.20 11.82
CA ARG A 131 -2.21 22.56 12.18
C ARG A 131 -1.15 21.58 11.66
N ARG A 132 -1.48 20.56 10.87
CA ARG A 132 -0.55 19.61 10.26
C ARG A 132 -1.00 19.33 8.83
N SER A 133 -0.21 19.75 7.85
CA SER A 133 -0.39 19.27 6.49
C SER A 133 -0.06 17.78 6.46
N THR A 134 -1.06 16.95 6.18
CA THR A 134 -0.87 15.52 5.91
C THR A 134 -0.46 15.36 4.46
N TYR A 135 0.73 14.86 4.23
CA TYR A 135 1.24 14.48 2.91
C TYR A 135 1.98 13.14 3.06
N GLY A 136 2.14 12.42 1.97
CA GLY A 136 2.77 11.12 1.95
C GLY A 136 2.01 10.12 1.10
N THR A 137 2.31 8.85 1.29
CA THR A 137 1.72 7.75 0.54
C THR A 137 1.16 6.69 1.49
N ALA A 138 0.00 6.13 1.14
CA ALA A 138 -0.58 4.96 1.78
C ALA A 138 -0.87 3.91 0.72
N LEU A 139 -0.51 2.65 1.01
CA LEU A 139 -0.76 1.49 0.15
C LEU A 139 -1.51 0.45 0.93
N LEU A 140 -2.49 -0.16 0.30
CA LEU A 140 -3.18 -1.34 0.81
C LEU A 140 -3.10 -2.44 -0.23
N GLY A 141 -2.66 -3.62 0.19
CA GLY A 141 -2.57 -4.80 -0.66
C GLY A 141 -3.10 -6.03 0.05
N ARG A 142 -3.72 -6.93 -0.71
CA ARG A 142 -4.14 -8.24 -0.23
C ARG A 142 -3.73 -9.32 -1.19
N LYS A 143 -3.35 -10.44 -0.62
CA LYS A 143 -3.05 -11.64 -1.38
C LYS A 143 -3.67 -12.84 -0.67
N TRP A 144 -4.31 -13.70 -1.46
CA TRP A 144 -4.98 -14.90 -0.96
C TRP A 144 -4.03 -16.10 -0.97
N VAL A 145 -4.25 -17.05 -0.06
CA VAL A 145 -3.43 -18.28 0.02
C VAL A 145 -3.59 -19.14 -1.23
N ALA A 146 -4.79 -19.28 -1.73
CA ALA A 146 -5.10 -20.00 -2.97
C ALA A 146 -5.57 -19.04 -4.05
N ASP A 147 -5.49 -19.46 -5.32
CA ASP A 147 -6.12 -18.73 -6.40
C ASP A 147 -7.62 -18.65 -6.14
N GLY A 148 -8.07 -17.48 -5.71
CA GLY A 148 -9.48 -17.14 -5.71
C GLY A 148 -9.95 -17.04 -7.17
N VAL A 149 -11.22 -17.32 -7.43
CA VAL A 149 -11.84 -16.91 -8.68
C VAL A 149 -11.61 -15.40 -8.77
N ARG A 150 -10.77 -14.95 -9.70
CA ARG A 150 -10.68 -13.53 -10.03
C ARG A 150 -12.04 -13.17 -10.58
N GLU A 151 -12.89 -12.59 -9.77
CA GLU A 151 -14.06 -11.89 -10.27
C GLU A 151 -13.54 -10.70 -11.08
N GLU A 152 -13.38 -10.87 -12.39
CA GLU A 152 -12.96 -9.80 -13.31
C GLU A 152 -13.93 -8.62 -13.31
N ASP A 153 -15.12 -8.77 -12.71
CA ASP A 153 -16.20 -7.78 -12.68
C ASP A 153 -16.58 -7.30 -11.26
N ALA A 154 -15.93 -7.74 -10.19
CA ALA A 154 -16.28 -7.21 -8.87
C ALA A 154 -15.82 -5.76 -8.77
N PRO A 155 -16.72 -4.80 -8.51
CA PRO A 155 -16.32 -3.40 -8.31
C PRO A 155 -15.34 -3.36 -7.15
N ARG A 156 -14.14 -2.82 -7.39
CA ARG A 156 -13.04 -2.69 -6.42
C ARG A 156 -13.49 -1.93 -5.18
N ARG A 157 -13.99 -2.65 -4.18
CA ARG A 157 -14.58 -2.07 -2.95
C ARG A 157 -13.55 -1.70 -1.87
N LEU A 158 -12.27 -1.56 -2.20
CA LEU A 158 -11.25 -1.15 -1.23
C LEU A 158 -11.40 0.31 -0.79
N SER A 159 -11.90 1.18 -1.65
CA SER A 159 -12.11 2.60 -1.35
C SER A 159 -13.02 2.87 -0.14
N HIS A 160 -13.88 1.90 0.22
CA HIS A 160 -14.78 2.03 1.36
C HIS A 160 -14.14 1.66 2.71
N ARG A 161 -12.96 1.02 2.73
CA ARG A 161 -12.27 0.60 3.96
C ARG A 161 -11.08 1.47 4.36
N LEU A 162 -10.49 2.23 3.43
CA LEU A 162 -9.53 3.28 3.76
C LEU A 162 -10.21 4.52 4.36
N GLY A 163 -11.46 4.38 4.79
CA GLY A 163 -12.26 5.37 5.50
C GLY A 163 -12.07 6.80 4.99
N VAL A 164 -13.04 7.31 4.21
CA VAL A 164 -13.31 8.75 4.03
C VAL A 164 -12.22 9.60 3.36
N TRP A 165 -11.33 9.03 2.56
CA TRP A 165 -10.36 9.83 1.79
C TRP A 165 -10.57 9.72 0.28
N SER A 166 -11.81 9.45 -0.17
CA SER A 166 -12.16 9.63 -1.57
C SER A 166 -12.02 11.10 -1.95
N ARG A 167 -11.41 11.38 -3.11
CA ARG A 167 -11.36 12.74 -3.66
C ARG A 167 -12.76 13.34 -3.60
N PRO A 168 -12.95 14.52 -2.99
CA PRO A 168 -14.20 15.23 -3.11
C PRO A 168 -14.43 15.54 -4.59
N ARG A 169 -15.61 15.26 -5.09
CA ARG A 169 -16.01 15.76 -6.41
C ARG A 169 -15.97 17.28 -6.37
N PRO A 170 -15.65 17.96 -7.47
CA PRO A 170 -15.69 19.42 -7.51
C PRO A 170 -17.06 19.91 -7.00
N GLY A 171 -17.07 20.61 -5.85
CA GLY A 171 -18.28 21.13 -5.20
C GLY A 171 -18.80 20.37 -3.98
N GLU A 172 -18.18 19.26 -3.57
CA GLU A 172 -18.57 18.53 -2.35
C GLU A 172 -17.71 18.93 -1.14
N GLU A 173 -18.33 19.41 -0.07
CA GLU A 173 -17.68 19.60 1.22
C GLU A 173 -17.52 18.27 1.96
N LEU A 174 -16.30 17.97 2.41
CA LEU A 174 -16.00 16.82 3.24
C LEU A 174 -16.65 16.96 4.62
N ARG A 175 -17.74 16.24 4.85
CA ARG A 175 -18.25 16.01 6.20
C ARG A 175 -17.84 14.62 6.69
N PRO A 176 -17.15 14.50 7.84
CA PRO A 176 -16.82 13.20 8.42
C PRO A 176 -18.12 12.54 8.89
N ARG A 177 -18.48 11.38 8.34
CA ARG A 177 -19.49 10.51 8.92
C ARG A 177 -18.76 9.40 9.67
N PHE A 178 -18.77 9.50 10.99
CA PHE A 178 -18.44 8.38 11.86
C PHE A 178 -19.72 7.54 12.03
N HIS A 179 -19.63 6.27 11.71
CA HIS A 179 -20.55 5.23 12.18
C HIS A 179 -19.74 4.16 12.88
#